data_9f50977ba7694cb5757827806bd4bfcc
#
_entry.id   9f50977ba7694cb5757827806bd4bfcc
#
_cell.length_a   1.000
_cell.length_b   1.000
_cell.length_c   1.000
_cell.angle_alpha   90.00
_cell.angle_beta   90.00
_cell.angle_gamma   90.00
#
_symmetry.space_group_name_H-M   'P 1'
#
loop_
_entity.id
_entity.type
_entity.pdbx_description
1 polymer ?
#
loop_
_entity_poly.entity_id
_entity_poly.type
_entity_poly.pdbx_seq_one_letter_code
_entity_poly.pdbx_strand_id
1 'polypeptide(L)'
;VDVMVVGLITGVIGLALGICGILAFRLSERSRSAADLHSDYELPEGIAEVLAVLPSAAIVVDAGDDVVKASPAAYTYGLVRGHMLSAAELSETVARVRARGLIEELEFERARSSDRRTARSLHARVAPLGTAYVLVLCDDQTEAKRVDAVRRDFVANVSHELKTPIGAMSLLAEAVVDCADDQVAVARFGQKLQRESRRLTQLVQEIIDLSRVQDHQAPSATQLVAIDAVIDEAVDRARTRAEAKNITLQVAPVGDWHLAGNHDLIVNAMRNLIDNAINYSNEGTRVGIGAKIEDEQVAISVTDQGIGMSTADTERVFERFYRVDPARSRMTGGTGLGLSIVKHIVASHGGDVRVWSKLGQGSTFTIVLPLAGPADTTELEAAQEDGILLDHAPGALPGAAAGQTADTAAGRAEPEPSGRDAQGAQDLPDGPGRPGAAGAQEAQEAQEAQGPQGAEHEEPARASAATGQPEPARAADAGEDQQQRKQPT
;
A
#
# COMPACT_ATOMS: atom_id res chain seq x y z
N VAL A 1 4.62 -9.11 91.27
CA VAL A 1 4.82 -9.45 89.82
C VAL A 1 5.82 -10.60 89.81
N ASP A 2 5.37 -11.81 89.40
CA ASP A 2 6.16 -13.02 89.42
C ASP A 2 7.44 -12.90 88.58
N VAL A 3 8.59 -13.13 89.16
CA VAL A 3 9.93 -13.12 88.55
C VAL A 3 9.95 -14.02 87.31
N MET A 4 9.10 -15.03 87.28
CA MET A 4 8.93 -15.97 86.17
C MET A 4 8.28 -15.33 84.96
N VAL A 5 7.33 -14.39 85.14
CA VAL A 5 6.66 -13.66 84.05
C VAL A 5 7.59 -12.61 83.40
N VAL A 6 8.39 -11.96 84.21
CA VAL A 6 9.41 -11.00 83.70
C VAL A 6 10.49 -11.72 82.92
N GLY A 7 10.91 -12.91 83.31
CA GLY A 7 11.89 -13.74 82.59
C GLY A 7 11.35 -14.24 81.24
N LEU A 8 10.08 -14.62 81.20
CA LEU A 8 9.42 -15.03 79.94
C LEU A 8 9.29 -13.87 78.90
N ILE A 9 8.90 -12.69 79.38
CA ILE A 9 8.75 -11.48 78.53
C ILE A 9 10.12 -11.04 77.98
N THR A 10 11.17 -11.02 78.81
CA THR A 10 12.49 -10.65 78.31
C THR A 10 13.09 -11.71 77.38
N GLY A 11 12.77 -12.99 77.54
CA GLY A 11 13.14 -14.05 76.60
C GLY A 11 12.48 -13.93 75.27
N VAL A 12 11.18 -13.64 75.23
CA VAL A 12 10.41 -13.41 73.98
C VAL A 12 10.89 -12.15 73.23
N ILE A 13 11.17 -11.06 73.93
CA ILE A 13 11.72 -9.85 73.36
C ILE A 13 13.14 -10.10 72.79
N GLY A 14 13.99 -10.82 73.51
CA GLY A 14 15.31 -11.17 73.00
C GLY A 14 15.27 -12.04 71.73
N LEU A 15 14.33 -13.01 71.68
CA LEU A 15 14.13 -13.88 70.54
C LEU A 15 13.62 -13.08 69.37
N ALA A 16 12.65 -12.16 69.54
CA ALA A 16 12.10 -11.32 68.48
C ALA A 16 13.16 -10.37 67.87
N LEU A 17 14.00 -9.77 68.78
CA LEU A 17 15.12 -8.91 68.33
C LEU A 17 16.18 -9.74 67.58
N GLY A 18 16.47 -10.96 68.01
CA GLY A 18 17.37 -11.86 67.27
C GLY A 18 16.88 -12.24 65.89
N ILE A 19 15.58 -12.57 65.74
CA ILE A 19 14.94 -12.88 64.45
C ILE A 19 14.93 -11.65 63.56
N CYS A 20 14.54 -10.47 64.04
CA CYS A 20 14.60 -9.23 63.32
C CYS A 20 16.03 -8.86 62.86
N GLY A 21 17.04 -9.07 63.69
CA GLY A 21 18.44 -8.85 63.35
C GLY A 21 18.92 -9.78 62.22
N ILE A 22 18.57 -11.09 62.30
CA ILE A 22 18.91 -12.07 61.24
C ILE A 22 18.17 -11.74 59.93
N LEU A 23 16.88 -11.35 60.00
CA LEU A 23 16.11 -10.95 58.83
C LEU A 23 16.68 -9.67 58.20
N ALA A 24 16.99 -8.67 59.00
CA ALA A 24 17.60 -7.41 58.54
C ALA A 24 18.99 -7.67 57.90
N PHE A 25 19.79 -8.55 58.50
CA PHE A 25 21.09 -8.96 57.98
C PHE A 25 20.93 -9.69 56.63
N ARG A 26 20.02 -10.67 56.54
CA ARG A 26 19.73 -11.36 55.26
C ARG A 26 19.18 -10.44 54.17
N LEU A 27 18.32 -9.47 54.51
CA LEU A 27 17.84 -8.48 53.59
C LEU A 27 18.97 -7.55 53.13
N SER A 28 19.83 -7.11 54.07
CA SER A 28 21.00 -6.29 53.76
C SER A 28 22.04 -7.03 52.91
N GLU A 29 22.25 -8.32 53.18
CA GLU A 29 23.18 -9.16 52.42
C GLU A 29 22.65 -9.41 50.99
N ARG A 30 21.35 -9.64 50.85
CA ARG A 30 20.71 -9.71 49.51
C ARG A 30 20.83 -8.37 48.74
N SER A 31 20.65 -7.24 49.42
CA SER A 31 20.82 -5.92 48.80
C SER A 31 22.26 -5.59 48.43
N ARG A 32 23.24 -6.08 49.23
CA ARG A 32 24.68 -5.94 48.95
C ARG A 32 25.13 -6.87 47.83
N SER A 33 24.68 -8.12 47.80
CA SER A 33 24.99 -9.05 46.70
C SER A 33 24.40 -8.60 45.37
N ALA A 34 23.25 -7.88 45.38
CA ALA A 34 22.71 -7.23 44.18
C ALA A 34 23.51 -6.00 43.78
N ALA A 35 24.11 -5.27 44.74
CA ALA A 35 24.94 -4.08 44.45
C ALA A 35 26.36 -4.44 43.98
N ASP A 36 26.97 -5.53 44.51
CA ASP A 36 28.30 -5.98 44.09
C ASP A 36 28.32 -6.64 42.68
N LEU A 37 27.16 -7.12 42.17
CA LEU A 37 27.05 -7.59 40.79
C LEU A 37 27.02 -6.44 39.78
N HIS A 38 26.86 -5.20 40.22
CA HIS A 38 26.79 -4.01 39.36
C HIS A 38 28.14 -3.28 39.16
N SER A 39 29.21 -3.67 39.87
CA SER A 39 30.42 -2.82 39.93
C SER A 39 31.58 -3.23 39.05
N ASP A 40 31.57 -4.36 38.32
CA ASP A 40 32.73 -4.83 37.58
C ASP A 40 32.57 -4.96 36.04
N TYR A 41 31.42 -4.59 35.49
CA TYR A 41 31.23 -4.59 34.04
C TYR A 41 30.67 -3.23 33.59
N GLU A 42 31.49 -2.17 33.61
CA GLU A 42 31.19 -0.95 32.89
C GLU A 42 31.21 -1.29 31.40
N LEU A 43 30.08 -0.96 30.72
CA LEU A 43 30.05 -0.97 29.26
C LEU A 43 31.20 -0.07 28.75
N PRO A 44 32.06 -0.55 27.81
CA PRO A 44 33.13 0.25 27.27
C PRO A 44 32.64 1.64 26.85
N GLU A 45 33.42 2.67 27.26
CA GLU A 45 33.16 4.04 26.81
C GLU A 45 33.12 4.05 25.27
N GLY A 46 32.05 4.60 24.69
CA GLY A 46 31.82 4.63 23.23
C GLY A 46 30.70 3.73 22.75
N ILE A 47 30.28 2.67 23.48
CA ILE A 47 29.13 1.86 23.05
C ILE A 47 27.86 2.74 22.95
N ALA A 48 27.67 3.68 23.89
CA ALA A 48 26.55 4.60 23.84
C ALA A 48 26.54 5.47 22.55
N GLU A 49 27.70 5.89 22.10
CA GLU A 49 27.84 6.67 20.85
C GLU A 49 27.54 5.83 19.61
N VAL A 50 28.02 4.58 19.59
CA VAL A 50 27.73 3.64 18.52
C VAL A 50 26.23 3.35 18.44
N LEU A 51 25.59 3.08 19.60
CA LEU A 51 24.15 2.81 19.65
C LEU A 51 23.31 4.02 19.23
N ALA A 52 23.81 5.23 19.43
CA ALA A 52 23.10 6.47 19.03
C ALA A 52 23.14 6.71 17.52
N VAL A 53 24.14 6.19 16.81
CA VAL A 53 24.32 6.35 15.35
C VAL A 53 23.60 5.25 14.56
N LEU A 54 23.27 4.14 15.21
CA LEU A 54 22.56 3.04 14.55
C LEU A 54 21.15 3.49 14.13
N PRO A 55 20.73 3.20 12.89
CA PRO A 55 19.37 3.49 12.42
C PRO A 55 18.32 2.64 13.15
N SER A 56 18.75 1.47 13.66
CA SER A 56 17.91 0.53 14.42
C SER A 56 17.71 0.99 15.86
N ALA A 57 16.58 0.65 16.45
CA ALA A 57 16.41 0.79 17.89
C ALA A 57 17.31 -0.23 18.59
N ALA A 58 18.27 0.27 19.38
CA ALA A 58 19.24 -0.57 20.09
C ALA A 58 19.01 -0.48 21.61
N ILE A 59 19.06 -1.65 22.29
CA ILE A 59 18.85 -1.77 23.73
C ILE A 59 19.91 -2.74 24.28
N VAL A 60 20.54 -2.37 25.38
CA VAL A 60 21.44 -3.25 26.13
C VAL A 60 20.79 -3.56 27.47
N VAL A 61 20.67 -4.85 27.75
CA VAL A 61 20.04 -5.41 28.94
C VAL A 61 21.08 -6.15 29.76
N ASP A 62 21.11 -5.93 31.06
CA ASP A 62 22.02 -6.60 31.98
C ASP A 62 21.52 -7.99 32.45
N ALA A 63 22.28 -8.62 33.32
CA ALA A 63 21.95 -9.93 33.89
C ALA A 63 20.68 -9.93 34.78
N GLY A 64 20.27 -8.76 35.28
CA GLY A 64 19.06 -8.56 36.07
C GLY A 64 17.80 -8.24 35.28
N ASP A 65 17.86 -8.23 33.96
CA ASP A 65 16.82 -7.81 33.03
C ASP A 65 16.55 -6.28 33.02
N ASP A 66 17.49 -5.50 33.60
CA ASP A 66 17.41 -4.05 33.56
C ASP A 66 18.04 -3.48 32.26
N VAL A 67 17.40 -2.47 31.70
CA VAL A 67 17.91 -1.76 30.53
C VAL A 67 19.00 -0.78 30.96
N VAL A 68 20.24 -1.10 30.65
CA VAL A 68 21.42 -0.28 30.97
C VAL A 68 21.56 0.88 29.99
N LYS A 69 21.33 0.64 28.71
CA LYS A 69 21.37 1.65 27.63
C LYS A 69 20.31 1.37 26.59
N ALA A 70 19.74 2.43 26.05
CA ALA A 70 18.78 2.35 24.95
C ALA A 70 18.93 3.56 24.03
N SER A 71 18.81 3.33 22.73
CA SER A 71 18.79 4.40 21.74
C SER A 71 17.48 5.20 21.80
N PRO A 72 17.45 6.46 21.33
CA PRO A 72 16.21 7.26 21.26
C PRO A 72 15.09 6.55 20.50
N ALA A 73 15.42 5.77 19.47
CA ALA A 73 14.48 5.00 18.70
C ALA A 73 13.77 3.92 19.55
N ALA A 74 14.46 3.29 20.51
CA ALA A 74 13.87 2.29 21.40
C ALA A 74 12.74 2.86 22.26
N TYR A 75 12.88 4.10 22.72
CA TYR A 75 11.83 4.83 23.45
C TYR A 75 10.69 5.25 22.50
N THR A 76 11.02 5.69 21.28
CA THR A 76 10.03 6.08 20.26
C THR A 76 9.17 4.90 19.83
N TYR A 77 9.75 3.70 19.73
CA TYR A 77 9.03 2.47 19.42
C TYR A 77 8.28 1.91 20.65
N GLY A 78 8.47 2.51 21.81
CA GLY A 78 7.83 2.09 23.06
C GLY A 78 8.34 0.75 23.57
N LEU A 79 9.59 0.36 23.24
CA LEU A 79 10.20 -0.90 23.64
C LEU A 79 10.72 -0.86 25.09
N VAL A 80 11.02 0.34 25.57
CA VAL A 80 11.55 0.57 26.91
C VAL A 80 10.62 1.48 27.70
N ARG A 81 10.37 1.13 28.95
CA ARG A 81 9.63 1.95 29.90
C ARG A 81 10.40 1.99 31.23
N GLY A 82 10.95 3.17 31.54
CA GLY A 82 11.89 3.28 32.66
C GLY A 82 13.16 2.46 32.39
N HIS A 83 13.45 1.49 33.23
CA HIS A 83 14.59 0.59 33.09
C HIS A 83 14.20 -0.83 32.65
N MET A 84 13.00 -1.05 32.16
CA MET A 84 12.51 -2.36 31.79
C MET A 84 12.07 -2.42 30.33
N LEU A 85 12.22 -3.59 29.73
CA LEU A 85 11.61 -3.91 28.44
C LEU A 85 10.08 -3.92 28.60
N SER A 86 9.37 -3.32 27.66
CA SER A 86 7.92 -3.19 27.75
C SER A 86 7.16 -4.23 26.89
N ALA A 87 7.85 -5.04 26.10
CA ALA A 87 7.30 -6.12 25.29
C ALA A 87 7.63 -7.47 25.95
N ALA A 88 6.60 -8.24 26.31
CA ALA A 88 6.78 -9.53 26.97
C ALA A 88 7.56 -10.51 26.09
N GLU A 89 7.24 -10.54 24.79
CA GLU A 89 7.89 -11.40 23.80
C GLU A 89 9.40 -11.12 23.71
N LEU A 90 9.76 -9.84 23.82
CA LEU A 90 11.16 -9.41 23.80
C LEU A 90 11.90 -9.84 25.08
N SER A 91 11.26 -9.69 26.24
CA SER A 91 11.83 -10.11 27.53
C SER A 91 12.05 -11.63 27.59
N GLU A 92 11.10 -12.41 27.08
CA GLU A 92 11.25 -13.88 26.99
C GLU A 92 12.39 -14.28 26.07
N THR A 93 12.55 -13.58 24.92
CA THR A 93 13.63 -13.84 23.98
C THR A 93 14.99 -13.49 24.58
N VAL A 94 15.10 -12.35 25.29
CA VAL A 94 16.32 -11.97 26.04
C VAL A 94 16.70 -13.06 27.06
N ALA A 95 15.74 -13.57 27.80
CA ALA A 95 15.98 -14.64 28.76
C ALA A 95 16.47 -15.93 28.08
N ARG A 96 15.89 -16.32 26.95
CA ARG A 96 16.33 -17.49 26.16
C ARG A 96 17.75 -17.32 25.61
N VAL A 97 18.03 -16.16 25.02
CA VAL A 97 19.37 -15.84 24.48
C VAL A 97 20.42 -15.87 25.58
N ARG A 98 20.11 -15.32 26.74
CA ARG A 98 21.01 -15.38 27.92
C ARG A 98 21.29 -16.81 28.38
N ALA A 99 20.25 -17.65 28.41
CA ALA A 99 20.39 -19.04 28.83
C ALA A 99 21.15 -19.91 27.82
N ARG A 100 21.01 -19.65 26.52
CA ARG A 100 21.56 -20.50 25.46
C ARG A 100 22.84 -19.94 24.82
N GLY A 101 23.08 -18.64 24.92
CA GLY A 101 24.22 -17.97 24.28
C GLY A 101 24.11 -17.89 22.76
N LEU A 102 22.92 -18.11 22.17
CA LEU A 102 22.68 -18.11 20.73
C LEU A 102 21.88 -16.87 20.35
N ILE A 103 22.15 -16.35 19.13
CA ILE A 103 21.39 -15.25 18.55
C ILE A 103 20.00 -15.75 18.18
N GLU A 104 18.97 -15.01 18.58
CA GLU A 104 17.58 -15.28 18.20
C GLU A 104 17.00 -14.06 17.47
N GLU A 105 16.11 -14.33 16.50
CA GLU A 105 15.35 -13.32 15.79
C GLU A 105 13.87 -13.46 16.15
N LEU A 106 13.19 -12.33 16.26
CA LEU A 106 11.80 -12.23 16.68
C LEU A 106 11.08 -11.17 15.86
N GLU A 107 9.93 -11.52 15.32
CA GLU A 107 9.00 -10.57 14.72
C GLU A 107 7.78 -10.39 15.63
N PHE A 108 7.40 -9.16 15.89
CA PHE A 108 6.23 -8.85 16.73
C PHE A 108 5.60 -7.52 16.33
N GLU A 109 4.33 -7.37 16.68
CA GLU A 109 3.58 -6.14 16.42
C GLU A 109 3.49 -5.29 17.68
N ARG A 110 3.70 -3.98 17.53
CA ARG A 110 3.58 -3.01 18.60
C ARG A 110 2.58 -1.92 18.26
N ALA A 111 1.47 -1.87 18.97
CA ALA A 111 0.52 -0.78 18.85
C ALA A 111 0.97 0.40 19.75
N ARG A 112 0.99 1.61 19.18
CA ARG A 112 1.32 2.84 19.93
C ARG A 112 0.15 3.32 20.81
N SER A 113 -1.06 2.89 20.50
CA SER A 113 -2.34 3.26 21.16
C SER A 113 -3.31 2.10 21.01
N SER A 114 -4.49 2.18 21.61
CA SER A 114 -5.59 1.22 21.43
C SER A 114 -6.07 1.06 19.97
N ASP A 115 -5.59 1.90 19.08
CA ASP A 115 -5.90 1.82 17.65
C ASP A 115 -4.93 0.88 16.92
N ARG A 116 -5.44 -0.30 16.54
CA ARG A 116 -4.69 -1.31 15.76
C ARG A 116 -4.20 -0.80 14.40
N ARG A 117 -4.75 0.31 13.88
CA ARG A 117 -4.33 0.90 12.58
C ARG A 117 -2.94 1.53 12.65
N THR A 118 -2.41 1.79 13.83
CA THR A 118 -1.08 2.37 14.05
C THR A 118 -0.07 1.35 14.59
N ALA A 119 -0.36 0.05 14.47
CA ALA A 119 0.56 -1.01 14.87
C ALA A 119 1.81 -0.99 13.97
N ARG A 120 2.99 -1.04 14.60
CA ARG A 120 4.27 -1.19 13.91
C ARG A 120 4.65 -2.67 13.89
N SER A 121 5.13 -3.14 12.76
CA SER A 121 5.75 -4.46 12.64
C SER A 121 7.25 -4.32 12.89
N LEU A 122 7.70 -4.85 14.00
CA LEU A 122 9.08 -4.76 14.46
C LEU A 122 9.78 -6.11 14.27
N HIS A 123 11.01 -6.06 13.79
CA HIS A 123 11.90 -7.21 13.71
C HIS A 123 13.06 -6.98 14.68
N ALA A 124 13.17 -7.84 15.69
CA ALA A 124 14.23 -7.77 16.69
C ALA A 124 15.23 -8.89 16.48
N ARG A 125 16.50 -8.54 16.54
CA ARG A 125 17.63 -9.46 16.63
C ARG A 125 18.24 -9.33 18.01
N VAL A 126 18.25 -10.42 18.75
CA VAL A 126 18.71 -10.49 20.13
C VAL A 126 19.98 -11.34 20.19
N ALA A 127 21.05 -10.76 20.67
CA ALA A 127 22.37 -11.39 20.69
C ALA A 127 23.05 -11.23 22.06
N PRO A 128 23.84 -12.23 22.52
CA PRO A 128 24.67 -12.06 23.71
C PRO A 128 25.76 -11.00 23.44
N LEU A 129 25.98 -10.11 24.37
CA LEU A 129 27.02 -9.09 24.34
C LEU A 129 28.00 -9.37 25.51
N GLY A 130 29.08 -10.11 25.24
CA GLY A 130 29.95 -10.62 26.26
C GLY A 130 29.23 -11.65 27.15
N THR A 131 29.61 -11.71 28.43
CA THR A 131 29.07 -12.66 29.43
C THR A 131 27.94 -12.06 30.30
N ALA A 132 27.87 -10.72 30.35
CA ALA A 132 27.01 -10.00 31.29
C ALA A 132 25.78 -9.34 30.64
N TYR A 133 25.82 -9.09 29.35
CA TYR A 133 24.80 -8.29 28.66
C TYR A 133 24.14 -9.01 27.49
N VAL A 134 22.96 -8.55 27.12
CA VAL A 134 22.27 -8.94 25.90
C VAL A 134 21.98 -7.67 25.10
N LEU A 135 22.35 -7.69 23.82
CA LEU A 135 22.05 -6.64 22.86
C LEU A 135 20.78 -6.98 22.10
N VAL A 136 19.86 -6.06 22.06
CA VAL A 136 18.65 -6.12 21.23
C VAL A 136 18.75 -5.02 20.17
N LEU A 137 18.70 -5.42 18.91
CA LEU A 137 18.55 -4.52 17.77
C LEU A 137 17.16 -4.72 17.19
N CYS A 138 16.42 -3.63 17.00
CA CYS A 138 15.05 -3.70 16.54
C CYS A 138 14.82 -2.72 15.37
N ASP A 139 14.38 -3.27 14.25
CA ASP A 139 14.08 -2.54 13.02
C ASP A 139 12.57 -2.43 12.81
N ASP A 140 12.14 -1.26 12.35
CA ASP A 140 10.76 -1.03 11.94
C ASP A 140 10.58 -1.50 10.48
N GLN A 141 9.93 -2.64 10.31
CA GLN A 141 9.63 -3.22 8.99
C GLN A 141 8.20 -2.92 8.52
N THR A 142 7.51 -2.00 9.19
CA THR A 142 6.09 -1.71 8.91
C THR A 142 5.89 -1.34 7.45
N GLU A 143 6.71 -0.42 6.93
CA GLU A 143 6.57 0.03 5.54
C GLU A 143 7.01 -1.04 4.54
N ALA A 144 8.12 -1.74 4.80
CA ALA A 144 8.57 -2.84 3.96
C ALA A 144 7.50 -3.96 3.85
N LYS A 145 6.94 -4.37 4.97
CA LYS A 145 5.85 -5.37 5.00
C LYS A 145 4.59 -4.89 4.32
N ARG A 146 4.27 -3.59 4.45
CA ARG A 146 3.14 -2.98 3.76
C ARG A 146 3.32 -2.99 2.25
N VAL A 147 4.49 -2.61 1.77
CA VAL A 147 4.85 -2.67 0.34
C VAL A 147 4.77 -4.09 -0.18
N ASP A 148 5.32 -5.07 0.56
CA ASP A 148 5.27 -6.49 0.19
C ASP A 148 3.84 -7.06 0.20
N ALA A 149 3.00 -6.65 1.14
CA ALA A 149 1.58 -7.04 1.17
C ALA A 149 0.85 -6.48 -0.05
N VAL A 150 1.00 -5.19 -0.35
CA VAL A 150 0.41 -4.55 -1.53
C VAL A 150 0.88 -5.20 -2.83
N ARG A 151 2.16 -5.61 -2.91
CA ARG A 151 2.71 -6.32 -4.08
C ARG A 151 2.11 -7.72 -4.23
N ARG A 152 1.98 -8.48 -3.14
CA ARG A 152 1.36 -9.82 -3.17
C ARG A 152 -0.11 -9.74 -3.56
N ASP A 153 -0.85 -8.81 -2.98
CA ASP A 153 -2.27 -8.59 -3.30
C ASP A 153 -2.45 -8.17 -4.76
N PHE A 154 -1.54 -7.35 -5.29
CA PHE A 154 -1.53 -6.98 -6.70
C PHE A 154 -1.37 -8.20 -7.61
N VAL A 155 -0.36 -9.05 -7.38
CA VAL A 155 -0.13 -10.26 -8.20
C VAL A 155 -1.31 -11.22 -8.12
N ALA A 156 -1.89 -11.42 -6.94
CA ALA A 156 -3.06 -12.28 -6.74
C ALA A 156 -4.26 -11.75 -7.54
N ASN A 157 -4.55 -10.45 -7.43
CA ASN A 157 -5.67 -9.81 -8.11
C ASN A 157 -5.50 -9.79 -9.64
N VAL A 158 -4.28 -9.51 -10.14
CA VAL A 158 -3.96 -9.62 -11.58
C VAL A 158 -4.25 -11.03 -12.08
N SER A 159 -3.79 -12.05 -11.35
CA SER A 159 -4.00 -13.45 -11.73
C SER A 159 -5.50 -13.80 -11.80
N HIS A 160 -6.29 -13.33 -10.85
CA HIS A 160 -7.74 -13.54 -10.83
C HIS A 160 -8.46 -12.79 -11.97
N GLU A 161 -8.10 -11.52 -12.21
CA GLU A 161 -8.73 -10.71 -13.26
C GLU A 161 -8.32 -11.16 -14.68
N LEU A 162 -7.17 -11.83 -14.86
CA LEU A 162 -6.77 -12.46 -16.11
C LEU A 162 -7.45 -13.82 -16.32
N LYS A 163 -7.58 -14.65 -15.27
CA LYS A 163 -8.15 -16.00 -15.38
C LYS A 163 -9.60 -15.99 -15.85
N THR A 164 -10.39 -15.03 -15.38
CA THR A 164 -11.82 -14.92 -15.69
C THR A 164 -12.09 -14.70 -17.18
N PRO A 165 -11.53 -13.67 -17.88
CA PRO A 165 -11.76 -13.49 -19.31
C PRO A 165 -11.16 -14.61 -20.16
N ILE A 166 -10.02 -15.19 -19.78
CA ILE A 166 -9.41 -16.30 -20.49
C ILE A 166 -10.35 -17.52 -20.45
N GLY A 167 -10.88 -17.87 -19.28
CA GLY A 167 -11.85 -18.96 -19.16
C GLY A 167 -13.15 -18.69 -19.93
N ALA A 168 -13.65 -17.45 -19.90
CA ALA A 168 -14.82 -17.08 -20.70
C ALA A 168 -14.57 -17.17 -22.20
N MET A 169 -13.39 -16.77 -22.69
CA MET A 169 -13.01 -16.91 -24.10
C MET A 169 -12.90 -18.37 -24.54
N SER A 170 -12.34 -19.25 -23.72
CA SER A 170 -12.28 -20.68 -24.01
C SER A 170 -13.67 -21.29 -24.17
N LEU A 171 -14.58 -21.03 -23.22
CA LEU A 171 -15.97 -21.51 -23.29
C LEU A 171 -16.74 -20.93 -24.49
N LEU A 172 -16.50 -19.66 -24.84
CA LEU A 172 -17.13 -19.03 -26.00
C LEU A 172 -16.58 -19.63 -27.32
N ALA A 173 -15.30 -19.97 -27.37
CA ALA A 173 -14.68 -20.60 -28.52
C ALA A 173 -15.23 -22.04 -28.73
N GLU A 174 -15.38 -22.81 -27.65
CA GLU A 174 -16.04 -24.11 -27.69
C GLU A 174 -17.49 -24.02 -28.19
N ALA A 175 -18.25 -23.04 -27.65
CA ALA A 175 -19.63 -22.81 -28.10
C ALA A 175 -19.73 -22.39 -29.57
N VAL A 176 -18.74 -21.67 -30.13
CA VAL A 176 -18.67 -21.38 -31.57
C VAL A 176 -18.49 -22.65 -32.39
N VAL A 177 -17.63 -23.58 -31.94
CA VAL A 177 -17.37 -24.87 -32.61
C VAL A 177 -18.61 -25.76 -32.54
N ASP A 178 -19.25 -25.84 -31.36
CA ASP A 178 -20.43 -26.70 -31.15
C ASP A 178 -21.67 -26.26 -31.95
N CYS A 179 -21.76 -24.95 -32.23
CA CYS A 179 -22.88 -24.36 -32.97
C CYS A 179 -22.49 -23.97 -34.42
N ALA A 180 -21.52 -24.68 -35.02
CA ALA A 180 -20.97 -24.33 -36.35
C ALA A 180 -22.04 -24.24 -37.45
N ASP A 181 -23.12 -25.00 -37.35
CA ASP A 181 -24.24 -25.02 -38.31
C ASP A 181 -25.26 -23.87 -38.08
N ASP A 182 -25.21 -23.19 -36.91
CA ASP A 182 -26.08 -22.04 -36.59
C ASP A 182 -25.31 -20.73 -36.73
N GLN A 183 -25.40 -20.08 -37.89
CA GLN A 183 -24.73 -18.83 -38.20
C GLN A 183 -25.09 -17.71 -37.22
N VAL A 184 -26.32 -17.68 -36.69
CA VAL A 184 -26.77 -16.65 -35.75
C VAL A 184 -26.10 -16.85 -34.38
N ALA A 185 -26.02 -18.11 -33.92
CA ALA A 185 -25.32 -18.46 -32.68
C ALA A 185 -23.82 -18.18 -32.80
N VAL A 186 -23.18 -18.56 -33.89
CA VAL A 186 -21.77 -18.31 -34.20
C VAL A 186 -21.47 -16.78 -34.17
N ALA A 187 -22.29 -15.95 -34.84
CA ALA A 187 -22.12 -14.50 -34.84
C ALA A 187 -22.26 -13.92 -33.43
N ARG A 188 -23.24 -14.39 -32.66
CA ARG A 188 -23.47 -13.94 -31.27
C ARG A 188 -22.30 -14.29 -30.35
N PHE A 189 -21.80 -15.54 -30.39
CA PHE A 189 -20.65 -15.96 -29.58
C PHE A 189 -19.36 -15.31 -30.04
N GLY A 190 -19.14 -15.13 -31.35
CA GLY A 190 -18.02 -14.40 -31.91
C GLY A 190 -17.95 -12.95 -31.43
N GLN A 191 -19.10 -12.24 -31.38
CA GLN A 191 -19.16 -10.88 -30.82
C GLN A 191 -18.85 -10.83 -29.31
N LYS A 192 -19.28 -11.86 -28.56
CA LYS A 192 -18.93 -11.96 -27.12
C LYS A 192 -17.44 -12.20 -26.94
N LEU A 193 -16.86 -13.09 -27.74
CA LEU A 193 -15.43 -13.39 -27.72
C LEU A 193 -14.59 -12.16 -28.06
N GLN A 194 -14.99 -11.37 -29.08
CA GLN A 194 -14.35 -10.10 -29.40
C GLN A 194 -14.39 -9.10 -28.22
N ARG A 195 -15.50 -9.02 -27.48
CA ARG A 195 -15.62 -8.12 -26.31
C ARG A 195 -14.68 -8.54 -25.19
N GLU A 196 -14.61 -9.85 -24.89
CA GLU A 196 -13.69 -10.35 -23.87
C GLU A 196 -12.21 -10.17 -24.25
N SER A 197 -11.88 -10.36 -25.55
CA SER A 197 -10.54 -10.11 -26.07
C SER A 197 -10.13 -8.64 -25.91
N ARG A 198 -10.99 -7.68 -26.27
CA ARG A 198 -10.73 -6.25 -26.06
C ARG A 198 -10.55 -5.90 -24.60
N ARG A 199 -11.38 -6.48 -23.73
CA ARG A 199 -11.27 -6.29 -22.27
C ARG A 199 -9.94 -6.81 -21.73
N LEU A 200 -9.51 -7.98 -22.19
CA LEU A 200 -8.21 -8.54 -21.80
C LEU A 200 -7.05 -7.65 -22.26
N THR A 201 -7.10 -7.17 -23.51
CA THR A 201 -6.08 -6.24 -24.03
C THR A 201 -6.01 -4.95 -23.21
N GLN A 202 -7.17 -4.40 -22.83
CA GLN A 202 -7.23 -3.21 -21.98
C GLN A 202 -6.62 -3.48 -20.59
N LEU A 203 -6.96 -4.62 -19.95
CA LEU A 203 -6.40 -4.98 -18.66
C LEU A 203 -4.86 -5.13 -18.71
N VAL A 204 -4.35 -5.79 -19.75
CA VAL A 204 -2.90 -5.95 -19.96
C VAL A 204 -2.23 -4.58 -20.13
N GLN A 205 -2.84 -3.67 -20.91
CA GLN A 205 -2.32 -2.33 -21.09
C GLN A 205 -2.28 -1.53 -19.78
N GLU A 206 -3.34 -1.59 -18.98
CA GLU A 206 -3.40 -0.93 -17.66
C GLU A 206 -2.35 -1.50 -16.68
N ILE A 207 -2.05 -2.80 -16.75
CA ILE A 207 -0.98 -3.41 -15.95
C ILE A 207 0.40 -2.89 -16.39
N ILE A 208 0.63 -2.79 -17.71
CA ILE A 208 1.89 -2.25 -18.26
C ILE A 208 2.03 -0.77 -17.88
N ASP A 209 0.97 0.03 -18.02
CA ASP A 209 0.99 1.44 -17.64
C ASP A 209 1.30 1.61 -16.15
N LEU A 210 0.67 0.80 -15.29
CA LEU A 210 0.95 0.82 -13.85
C LEU A 210 2.39 0.41 -13.52
N SER A 211 2.93 -0.61 -14.21
CA SER A 211 4.32 -1.05 -14.02
C SER A 211 5.31 0.04 -14.42
N ARG A 212 5.09 0.68 -15.58
CA ARG A 212 5.95 1.78 -16.05
C ARG A 212 6.00 2.96 -15.10
N VAL A 213 4.84 3.33 -14.53
CA VAL A 213 4.77 4.45 -13.58
C VAL A 213 5.40 4.09 -12.23
N GLN A 214 5.47 2.80 -11.85
CA GLN A 214 6.14 2.35 -10.61
C GLN A 214 7.66 2.32 -10.71
N ASP A 215 8.21 2.00 -11.86
CA ASP A 215 9.65 1.92 -12.07
C ASP A 215 10.33 3.31 -12.15
N HIS A 216 9.55 4.35 -12.40
CA HIS A 216 10.06 5.72 -12.52
C HIS A 216 9.63 6.54 -11.29
N GLN A 217 10.56 6.76 -10.38
CA GLN A 217 10.38 7.69 -9.25
C GLN A 217 10.30 9.16 -9.70
N ALA A 218 10.65 9.46 -10.94
CA ALA A 218 10.44 10.73 -11.63
C ALA A 218 10.16 10.46 -13.11
N PRO A 219 9.34 11.27 -13.80
CA PRO A 219 9.14 11.10 -15.24
C PRO A 219 10.47 11.27 -15.97
N SER A 220 10.86 10.22 -16.73
CA SER A 220 12.15 10.17 -17.45
C SER A 220 12.31 11.24 -18.52
N ALA A 221 11.24 11.99 -18.80
CA ALA A 221 11.24 13.11 -19.73
C ALA A 221 10.31 14.19 -19.15
N THR A 222 10.91 15.10 -18.38
CA THR A 222 10.18 16.29 -17.90
C THR A 222 10.23 17.34 -19.01
N GLN A 223 9.05 17.78 -19.45
CA GLN A 223 8.89 18.84 -20.44
C GLN A 223 7.87 19.85 -19.95
N LEU A 224 7.85 21.02 -20.57
CA LEU A 224 6.81 22.00 -20.33
C LEU A 224 5.53 21.54 -21.01
N VAL A 225 4.48 21.29 -20.24
CA VAL A 225 3.21 20.72 -20.69
C VAL A 225 2.10 21.76 -20.56
N ALA A 226 1.49 22.13 -21.66
CA ALA A 226 0.33 23.01 -21.70
C ALA A 226 -0.92 22.25 -21.24
N ILE A 227 -1.66 22.79 -20.29
CA ILE A 227 -2.81 22.13 -19.66
C ILE A 227 -4.01 22.06 -20.59
N ASP A 228 -4.23 23.07 -21.40
CA ASP A 228 -5.27 23.10 -22.43
C ASP A 228 -5.07 21.99 -23.45
N ALA A 229 -3.83 21.79 -23.95
CA ALA A 229 -3.50 20.71 -24.87
C ALA A 229 -3.76 19.31 -24.30
N VAL A 230 -3.43 19.10 -23.02
CA VAL A 230 -3.73 17.84 -22.30
C VAL A 230 -5.24 17.58 -22.23
N ILE A 231 -6.01 18.60 -21.86
CA ILE A 231 -7.48 18.47 -21.75
C ILE A 231 -8.10 18.20 -23.10
N ASP A 232 -7.70 18.95 -24.12
CA ASP A 232 -8.23 18.80 -25.49
C ASP A 232 -7.96 17.41 -26.05
N GLU A 233 -6.73 16.91 -25.90
CA GLU A 233 -6.37 15.57 -26.34
C GLU A 233 -7.12 14.47 -25.59
N ALA A 234 -7.26 14.58 -24.27
CA ALA A 234 -8.00 13.62 -23.47
C ALA A 234 -9.49 13.59 -23.83
N VAL A 235 -10.08 14.76 -24.09
CA VAL A 235 -11.48 14.91 -24.53
C VAL A 235 -11.69 14.32 -25.93
N ASP A 236 -10.78 14.60 -26.87
CA ASP A 236 -10.87 14.04 -28.21
C ASP A 236 -10.81 12.53 -28.24
N ARG A 237 -9.92 11.93 -27.44
CA ARG A 237 -9.82 10.47 -27.28
C ARG A 237 -11.08 9.85 -26.65
N ALA A 238 -11.83 10.61 -25.84
CA ALA A 238 -13.06 10.14 -25.17
C ALA A 238 -14.33 10.41 -25.99
N ARG A 239 -14.30 11.29 -27.01
CA ARG A 239 -15.45 11.79 -27.76
C ARG A 239 -16.35 10.70 -28.33
N THR A 240 -15.79 9.74 -29.05
CA THR A 240 -16.57 8.64 -29.67
C THR A 240 -17.34 7.82 -28.61
N ARG A 241 -16.74 7.65 -27.43
CA ARG A 241 -17.38 6.90 -26.34
C ARG A 241 -18.50 7.70 -25.67
N ALA A 242 -18.32 9.01 -25.53
CA ALA A 242 -19.33 9.90 -25.00
C ALA A 242 -20.54 9.99 -25.96
N GLU A 243 -20.29 10.13 -27.27
CA GLU A 243 -21.31 10.15 -28.31
C GLU A 243 -22.15 8.87 -28.34
N ALA A 244 -21.51 7.70 -28.19
CA ALA A 244 -22.20 6.41 -28.17
C ALA A 244 -23.17 6.26 -26.97
N LYS A 245 -22.98 7.08 -25.90
CA LYS A 245 -23.87 7.17 -24.74
C LYS A 245 -24.74 8.44 -24.72
N ASN A 246 -24.71 9.27 -25.76
CA ASN A 246 -25.36 10.58 -25.78
C ASN A 246 -24.92 11.49 -24.61
N ILE A 247 -23.66 11.38 -24.16
CA ILE A 247 -23.11 12.22 -23.10
C ILE A 247 -22.42 13.43 -23.71
N THR A 248 -22.75 14.63 -23.21
CA THR A 248 -22.13 15.88 -23.65
C THR A 248 -20.90 16.18 -22.80
N LEU A 249 -19.72 16.25 -23.41
CA LEU A 249 -18.49 16.72 -22.77
C LEU A 249 -18.48 18.25 -22.81
N GLN A 250 -18.42 18.90 -21.65
CA GLN A 250 -18.37 20.35 -21.51
C GLN A 250 -17.03 20.77 -20.93
N VAL A 251 -16.20 21.42 -21.74
CA VAL A 251 -14.91 21.95 -21.32
C VAL A 251 -15.05 23.42 -20.99
N ALA A 252 -14.70 23.82 -19.77
CA ALA A 252 -14.60 25.22 -19.40
C ALA A 252 -13.33 25.85 -19.99
N PRO A 253 -13.33 27.16 -20.28
CA PRO A 253 -12.11 27.82 -20.74
C PRO A 253 -10.95 27.59 -19.75
N VAL A 254 -9.79 27.22 -20.28
CA VAL A 254 -8.55 27.01 -19.54
C VAL A 254 -7.61 28.16 -19.87
N GLY A 255 -6.88 28.67 -18.88
CA GLY A 255 -5.85 29.68 -19.09
C GLY A 255 -4.59 29.05 -19.72
N ASP A 256 -3.70 29.90 -20.17
CA ASP A 256 -2.38 29.52 -20.68
C ASP A 256 -1.48 29.12 -19.49
N TRP A 257 -1.71 27.90 -18.99
CA TRP A 257 -1.04 27.37 -17.82
C TRP A 257 -0.20 26.15 -18.19
N HIS A 258 0.99 26.12 -17.64
CA HIS A 258 1.96 25.08 -17.91
C HIS A 258 2.39 24.38 -16.62
N LEU A 259 2.76 23.12 -16.75
CA LEU A 259 3.37 22.35 -15.69
C LEU A 259 4.62 21.61 -16.21
N ALA A 260 5.52 21.27 -15.30
CA ALA A 260 6.68 20.44 -15.62
C ALA A 260 6.31 18.96 -15.46
N GLY A 261 6.37 18.18 -16.55
CA GLY A 261 5.96 16.78 -16.45
C GLY A 261 6.04 16.01 -17.77
N ASN A 262 5.44 14.83 -17.77
CA ASN A 262 5.30 13.99 -18.96
C ASN A 262 3.88 14.12 -19.52
N HIS A 263 3.78 14.69 -20.72
CA HIS A 263 2.51 14.94 -21.42
C HIS A 263 1.63 13.68 -21.53
N ASP A 264 2.21 12.57 -22.01
CA ASP A 264 1.44 11.34 -22.27
C ASP A 264 0.88 10.73 -20.98
N LEU A 265 1.63 10.79 -19.89
CA LEU A 265 1.17 10.32 -18.58
C LEU A 265 0.01 11.16 -18.06
N ILE A 266 0.08 12.50 -18.21
CA ILE A 266 -0.98 13.38 -17.72
C ILE A 266 -2.23 13.23 -18.58
N VAL A 267 -2.10 13.12 -19.91
CA VAL A 267 -3.20 12.80 -20.82
C VAL A 267 -3.84 11.46 -20.45
N ASN A 268 -3.03 10.45 -20.09
CA ASN A 268 -3.53 9.15 -19.63
C ASN A 268 -4.33 9.27 -18.32
N ALA A 269 -3.86 10.07 -17.36
CA ALA A 269 -4.59 10.34 -16.12
C ALA A 269 -5.94 11.02 -16.39
N MET A 270 -5.95 12.06 -17.22
CA MET A 270 -7.19 12.77 -17.60
C MET A 270 -8.16 11.85 -18.33
N ARG A 271 -7.67 11.06 -19.30
CA ARG A 271 -8.49 10.07 -20.01
C ARG A 271 -9.14 9.08 -19.04
N ASN A 272 -8.41 8.56 -18.06
CA ASN A 272 -8.96 7.64 -17.07
C ASN A 272 -10.09 8.27 -16.25
N LEU A 273 -9.98 9.56 -15.89
CA LEU A 273 -11.05 10.27 -15.19
C LEU A 273 -12.27 10.50 -16.09
N ILE A 274 -12.07 10.93 -17.35
CA ILE A 274 -13.15 11.17 -18.30
C ILE A 274 -13.86 9.85 -18.65
N ASP A 275 -13.12 8.76 -18.90
CA ASP A 275 -13.67 7.45 -19.15
C ASP A 275 -14.51 6.93 -17.97
N ASN A 276 -14.05 7.15 -16.73
CA ASN A 276 -14.84 6.84 -15.54
C ASN A 276 -16.12 7.67 -15.48
N ALA A 277 -16.03 8.97 -15.70
CA ALA A 277 -17.20 9.85 -15.72
C ALA A 277 -18.26 9.40 -16.77
N ILE A 278 -17.82 9.03 -17.98
CA ILE A 278 -18.69 8.49 -19.02
C ILE A 278 -19.28 7.13 -18.62
N ASN A 279 -18.48 6.24 -18.05
CA ASN A 279 -18.91 4.88 -17.72
C ASN A 279 -19.99 4.87 -16.64
N TYR A 280 -19.86 5.72 -15.63
CA TYR A 280 -20.75 5.75 -14.46
C TYR A 280 -21.91 6.75 -14.58
N SER A 281 -21.88 7.63 -15.60
CA SER A 281 -23.00 8.52 -15.93
C SER A 281 -24.11 7.77 -16.68
N ASN A 282 -25.33 8.26 -16.51
CA ASN A 282 -26.47 7.81 -17.31
C ASN A 282 -26.42 8.40 -18.72
N GLU A 283 -27.16 7.79 -19.66
CA GLU A 283 -27.30 8.33 -21.01
C GLU A 283 -27.96 9.72 -21.00
N GLY A 284 -27.54 10.60 -21.90
CA GLY A 284 -28.10 11.94 -22.04
C GLY A 284 -27.65 12.95 -20.98
N THR A 285 -26.68 12.61 -20.15
CA THR A 285 -26.14 13.49 -19.11
C THR A 285 -24.94 14.32 -19.62
N ARG A 286 -24.34 15.09 -18.73
CA ARG A 286 -23.18 15.93 -19.05
C ARG A 286 -22.00 15.55 -18.15
N VAL A 287 -20.80 15.62 -18.73
CA VAL A 287 -19.53 15.55 -17.99
C VAL A 287 -18.83 16.89 -18.15
N GLY A 288 -18.62 17.57 -17.03
CA GLY A 288 -17.93 18.87 -16.97
C GLY A 288 -16.44 18.69 -16.71
N ILE A 289 -15.60 19.37 -17.50
CA ILE A 289 -14.16 19.39 -17.36
C ILE A 289 -13.72 20.83 -17.21
N GLY A 290 -12.91 21.15 -16.21
CA GLY A 290 -12.43 22.50 -15.98
C GLY A 290 -11.15 22.52 -15.18
N ALA A 291 -10.42 23.62 -15.29
CA ALA A 291 -9.20 23.85 -14.54
C ALA A 291 -9.25 25.20 -13.82
N LYS A 292 -8.62 25.31 -12.67
CA LYS A 292 -8.45 26.55 -11.91
C LYS A 292 -7.12 26.55 -11.19
N ILE A 293 -6.58 27.73 -10.91
CA ILE A 293 -5.39 27.89 -10.08
C ILE A 293 -5.80 28.01 -8.62
N GLU A 294 -5.12 27.26 -7.75
CA GLU A 294 -5.21 27.31 -6.30
C GLU A 294 -3.77 27.26 -5.74
N ASP A 295 -3.32 28.31 -5.04
CA ASP A 295 -2.04 28.35 -4.31
C ASP A 295 -0.82 27.81 -5.11
N GLU A 296 -0.55 28.39 -6.29
CA GLU A 296 0.53 27.99 -7.21
C GLU A 296 0.40 26.56 -7.76
N GLN A 297 -0.77 25.97 -7.66
CA GLN A 297 -1.10 24.67 -8.23
C GLN A 297 -2.26 24.82 -9.19
N VAL A 298 -2.33 23.93 -10.18
CA VAL A 298 -3.52 23.82 -11.02
C VAL A 298 -4.37 22.67 -10.51
N ALA A 299 -5.65 22.95 -10.30
CA ALA A 299 -6.68 21.97 -9.97
C ALA A 299 -7.52 21.68 -11.21
N ILE A 300 -7.37 20.50 -11.81
CA ILE A 300 -8.13 20.05 -12.98
C ILE A 300 -9.22 19.10 -12.50
N SER A 301 -10.48 19.43 -12.76
CA SER A 301 -11.65 18.71 -12.24
C SER A 301 -12.45 18.08 -13.36
N VAL A 302 -12.88 16.83 -13.16
CA VAL A 302 -13.84 16.11 -13.99
C VAL A 302 -15.06 15.81 -13.14
N THR A 303 -16.23 16.37 -13.54
CA THR A 303 -17.48 16.24 -12.80
C THR A 303 -18.49 15.44 -13.63
N ASP A 304 -19.03 14.39 -13.05
CA ASP A 304 -20.06 13.54 -13.64
C ASP A 304 -21.43 13.71 -12.96
N GLN A 305 -22.48 13.31 -13.63
CA GLN A 305 -23.85 13.24 -13.14
C GLN A 305 -24.30 11.78 -12.98
N GLY A 306 -23.38 10.94 -12.50
CA GLY A 306 -23.59 9.50 -12.35
C GLY A 306 -24.26 9.10 -11.04
N ILE A 307 -24.06 7.82 -10.71
CA ILE A 307 -24.66 7.22 -9.50
C ILE A 307 -24.07 7.76 -8.18
N GLY A 308 -22.89 8.38 -8.23
CA GLY A 308 -22.15 8.78 -7.03
C GLY A 308 -21.71 7.60 -6.17
N MET A 309 -21.03 7.93 -5.06
CA MET A 309 -20.42 6.96 -4.15
C MET A 309 -20.74 7.30 -2.69
N SER A 310 -20.66 6.31 -1.80
CA SER A 310 -20.71 6.52 -0.35
C SER A 310 -19.38 7.10 0.18
N THR A 311 -19.40 7.66 1.38
CA THR A 311 -18.17 8.15 2.04
C THR A 311 -17.15 7.02 2.24
N ALA A 312 -17.61 5.82 2.58
CA ALA A 312 -16.72 4.66 2.73
C ALA A 312 -16.05 4.25 1.40
N ASP A 313 -16.77 4.39 0.27
CA ASP A 313 -16.23 4.10 -1.06
C ASP A 313 -15.23 5.17 -1.49
N THR A 314 -15.47 6.46 -1.18
CA THR A 314 -14.56 7.55 -1.56
C THR A 314 -13.19 7.43 -0.90
N GLU A 315 -13.08 6.85 0.29
CA GLU A 315 -11.81 6.58 0.96
C GLU A 315 -10.99 5.50 0.24
N ARG A 316 -11.65 4.57 -0.46
CA ARG A 316 -11.06 3.37 -1.06
C ARG A 316 -10.97 3.39 -2.57
N VAL A 317 -11.65 4.31 -3.23
CA VAL A 317 -11.81 4.33 -4.69
C VAL A 317 -10.47 4.40 -5.47
N PHE A 318 -9.40 4.82 -4.82
CA PHE A 318 -8.03 4.84 -5.37
C PHE A 318 -7.21 3.57 -5.06
N GLU A 319 -7.79 2.61 -4.31
CA GLU A 319 -7.15 1.31 -4.10
C GLU A 319 -7.16 0.50 -5.41
N ARG A 320 -6.12 -0.29 -5.66
CA ARG A 320 -6.02 -1.14 -6.85
C ARG A 320 -7.11 -2.20 -6.84
N PHE A 321 -7.76 -2.42 -7.99
CA PHE A 321 -8.86 -3.38 -8.19
C PHE A 321 -10.13 -3.09 -7.37
N TYR A 322 -10.18 -1.95 -6.66
CA TYR A 322 -11.39 -1.59 -5.92
C TYR A 322 -12.52 -1.21 -6.86
N ARG A 323 -13.71 -1.68 -6.55
CA ARG A 323 -14.94 -1.42 -7.31
C ARG A 323 -16.11 -1.29 -6.34
N VAL A 324 -16.87 -0.21 -6.46
CA VAL A 324 -18.08 0.03 -5.65
C VAL A 324 -19.13 -1.04 -5.92
N ASP A 325 -19.34 -1.40 -7.19
CA ASP A 325 -20.24 -2.49 -7.64
C ASP A 325 -19.49 -3.42 -8.60
N PRO A 326 -19.04 -4.59 -8.13
CA PRO A 326 -18.33 -5.56 -8.96
C PRO A 326 -19.18 -6.16 -10.10
N ALA A 327 -20.51 -6.23 -9.95
CA ALA A 327 -21.40 -6.80 -10.96
C ALA A 327 -21.59 -5.84 -12.13
N ARG A 328 -21.93 -4.59 -11.84
CA ARG A 328 -22.10 -3.52 -12.83
C ARG A 328 -20.78 -3.21 -13.55
N SER A 329 -19.71 -3.14 -12.81
CA SER A 329 -18.37 -2.84 -13.35
C SER A 329 -17.88 -3.91 -14.33
N ARG A 330 -18.23 -5.19 -14.13
CA ARG A 330 -17.93 -6.25 -15.11
C ARG A 330 -18.67 -6.05 -16.44
N MET A 331 -19.89 -5.52 -16.40
CA MET A 331 -20.67 -5.22 -17.61
C MET A 331 -20.10 -4.02 -18.38
N THR A 332 -19.55 -3.03 -17.68
CA THR A 332 -18.96 -1.82 -18.29
C THR A 332 -17.47 -1.99 -18.61
N GLY A 333 -16.87 -3.14 -18.31
CA GLY A 333 -15.46 -3.44 -18.63
C GLY A 333 -14.44 -2.82 -17.67
N GLY A 334 -14.86 -2.25 -16.55
CA GLY A 334 -13.95 -1.63 -15.59
C GLY A 334 -13.04 -2.67 -14.91
N THR A 335 -11.74 -2.41 -14.86
CA THR A 335 -10.71 -3.25 -14.25
C THR A 335 -10.47 -2.92 -12.77
N GLY A 336 -10.78 -1.68 -12.35
CA GLY A 336 -10.46 -1.14 -11.03
C GLY A 336 -9.01 -0.64 -10.90
N LEU A 337 -8.27 -0.54 -12.01
CA LEU A 337 -6.90 -0.01 -12.03
C LEU A 337 -6.84 1.47 -12.42
N GLY A 338 -7.78 1.98 -13.22
CA GLY A 338 -7.71 3.34 -13.79
C GLY A 338 -7.50 4.45 -12.75
N LEU A 339 -8.27 4.47 -11.64
CA LEU A 339 -8.10 5.49 -10.60
C LEU A 339 -6.81 5.33 -9.80
N SER A 340 -6.32 4.11 -9.61
CA SER A 340 -5.01 3.89 -8.98
C SER A 340 -3.86 4.34 -9.90
N ILE A 341 -4.01 4.22 -11.21
CA ILE A 341 -3.07 4.77 -12.20
C ILE A 341 -3.07 6.29 -12.13
N VAL A 342 -4.26 6.93 -12.09
CA VAL A 342 -4.38 8.40 -11.91
C VAL A 342 -3.61 8.86 -10.67
N LYS A 343 -3.88 8.24 -9.52
CA LYS A 343 -3.21 8.58 -8.26
C LYS A 343 -1.68 8.47 -8.37
N HIS A 344 -1.20 7.44 -9.04
CA HIS A 344 0.23 7.19 -9.18
C HIS A 344 0.90 8.20 -10.12
N ILE A 345 0.27 8.48 -11.27
CA ILE A 345 0.74 9.51 -12.22
C ILE A 345 0.80 10.86 -11.53
N VAL A 346 -0.26 11.27 -10.83
CA VAL A 346 -0.31 12.56 -10.16
C VAL A 346 0.74 12.66 -9.06
N ALA A 347 0.92 11.60 -8.26
CA ALA A 347 1.96 11.55 -7.23
C ALA A 347 3.37 11.63 -7.81
N SER A 348 3.66 10.99 -8.96
CA SER A 348 4.97 11.08 -9.63
C SER A 348 5.27 12.48 -10.20
N HIS A 349 4.24 13.33 -10.34
CA HIS A 349 4.35 14.74 -10.73
C HIS A 349 4.28 15.69 -9.53
N GLY A 350 4.43 15.19 -8.29
CA GLY A 350 4.39 16.01 -7.07
C GLY A 350 3.01 16.55 -6.70
N GLY A 351 1.95 15.98 -7.28
CA GLY A 351 0.58 16.40 -7.08
C GLY A 351 -0.23 15.51 -6.13
N ASP A 352 -1.51 15.83 -6.01
CA ASP A 352 -2.49 15.10 -5.20
C ASP A 352 -3.81 14.92 -5.96
N VAL A 353 -4.58 13.88 -5.60
CA VAL A 353 -5.90 13.59 -6.19
C VAL A 353 -6.96 13.65 -5.11
N ARG A 354 -8.01 14.43 -5.37
CA ARG A 354 -9.17 14.60 -4.49
C ARG A 354 -10.44 14.08 -5.15
N VAL A 355 -11.37 13.57 -4.34
CA VAL A 355 -12.69 13.16 -4.80
C VAL A 355 -13.76 13.73 -3.88
N TRP A 356 -14.79 14.28 -4.49
CA TRP A 356 -16.07 14.57 -3.86
C TRP A 356 -17.15 13.76 -4.55
N SER A 357 -17.98 13.09 -3.78
CA SER A 357 -19.09 12.30 -4.35
C SER A 357 -20.24 12.19 -3.38
N LYS A 358 -21.45 12.08 -3.93
CA LYS A 358 -22.65 11.82 -3.17
C LYS A 358 -23.59 10.92 -3.97
N LEU A 359 -24.12 9.90 -3.32
CA LEU A 359 -25.05 8.95 -3.93
C LEU A 359 -26.20 9.67 -4.64
N GLY A 360 -26.44 9.35 -5.91
CA GLY A 360 -27.48 9.92 -6.75
C GLY A 360 -27.20 11.34 -7.27
N GLN A 361 -26.06 11.94 -6.93
CA GLN A 361 -25.70 13.30 -7.39
C GLN A 361 -24.47 13.33 -8.31
N GLY A 362 -23.77 12.21 -8.45
CA GLY A 362 -22.53 12.10 -9.23
C GLY A 362 -21.27 12.30 -8.41
N SER A 363 -20.15 12.46 -9.12
CA SER A 363 -18.82 12.61 -8.51
C SER A 363 -18.03 13.73 -9.19
N THR A 364 -17.11 14.31 -8.44
CA THR A 364 -16.09 15.24 -8.95
C THR A 364 -14.72 14.71 -8.54
N PHE A 365 -13.91 14.37 -9.51
CA PHE A 365 -12.51 14.00 -9.32
C PHE A 365 -11.64 15.19 -9.68
N THR A 366 -10.71 15.55 -8.83
CA THR A 366 -9.83 16.70 -9.04
C THR A 366 -8.36 16.25 -8.92
N ILE A 367 -7.60 16.50 -9.98
CA ILE A 367 -6.14 16.37 -9.98
C ILE A 367 -5.56 17.72 -9.62
N VAL A 368 -4.65 17.76 -8.66
CA VAL A 368 -3.93 18.96 -8.24
C VAL A 368 -2.46 18.78 -8.57
N LEU A 369 -1.90 19.65 -9.41
CA LEU A 369 -0.51 19.56 -9.87
C LEU A 369 0.21 20.90 -9.66
N PRO A 370 1.51 20.90 -9.35
CA PRO A 370 2.29 22.13 -9.26
C PRO A 370 2.41 22.78 -10.64
N LEU A 371 2.26 24.11 -10.69
CA LEU A 371 2.54 24.88 -11.90
C LEU A 371 4.05 24.95 -12.13
N ALA A 372 4.45 25.04 -13.40
CA ALA A 372 5.84 25.33 -13.74
C ALA A 372 6.22 26.72 -13.24
N GLY A 373 7.29 26.78 -12.45
CA GLY A 373 7.85 28.06 -11.98
C GLY A 373 8.56 28.81 -13.11
N PRO A 374 8.86 30.12 -12.93
CA PRO A 374 9.59 30.88 -13.95
C PRO A 374 10.96 30.32 -14.33
N ALA A 375 11.63 29.67 -13.38
CA ALA A 375 12.91 29.00 -13.63
C ALA A 375 12.72 27.73 -14.46
N ASP A 376 11.72 26.90 -14.12
CA ASP A 376 11.40 25.67 -14.87
C ASP A 376 11.00 26.00 -16.31
N THR A 377 10.19 27.07 -16.51
CA THR A 377 9.75 27.50 -17.83
C THR A 377 10.94 27.86 -18.72
N THR A 378 11.89 28.65 -18.22
CA THR A 378 13.06 29.09 -18.99
C THR A 378 13.98 27.92 -19.34
N GLU A 379 14.24 27.00 -18.41
CA GLU A 379 15.11 25.85 -18.62
C GLU A 379 14.48 24.82 -19.58
N LEU A 380 13.19 24.57 -19.42
CA LEU A 380 12.46 23.59 -20.25
C LEU A 380 12.17 24.10 -21.66
N GLU A 381 11.88 25.39 -21.85
CA GLU A 381 11.76 26.01 -23.16
C GLU A 381 13.09 25.93 -23.94
N ALA A 382 14.20 26.29 -23.31
CA ALA A 382 15.52 26.17 -23.92
C ALA A 382 15.86 24.71 -24.30
N ALA A 383 15.54 23.75 -23.46
CA ALA A 383 15.76 22.33 -23.75
C ALA A 383 14.85 21.77 -24.85
N GLN A 384 13.62 22.27 -24.96
CA GLN A 384 12.71 21.90 -26.05
C GLN A 384 13.14 22.47 -27.40
N GLU A 385 13.66 23.71 -27.44
CA GLU A 385 14.20 24.33 -28.65
C GLU A 385 15.47 23.61 -29.14
N ASP A 386 16.32 23.13 -28.24
CA ASP A 386 17.54 22.39 -28.53
C ASP A 386 17.30 20.89 -28.82
N GLY A 387 16.08 20.37 -28.64
CA GLY A 387 15.73 18.95 -28.81
C GLY A 387 16.35 18.03 -27.77
N ILE A 388 16.77 18.57 -26.63
CA ILE A 388 17.41 17.82 -25.52
C ILE A 388 16.36 17.53 -24.47
N LEU A 389 16.05 16.24 -24.24
CA LEU A 389 15.22 15.80 -23.12
C LEU A 389 16.04 15.87 -21.82
N LEU A 390 15.63 16.72 -20.90
CA LEU A 390 16.28 16.83 -19.59
C LEU A 390 15.82 15.69 -18.66
N ASP A 391 16.77 14.85 -18.28
CA ASP A 391 16.61 13.79 -17.27
C ASP A 391 16.87 14.40 -15.88
N HIS A 392 15.93 15.21 -15.37
CA HIS A 392 16.03 15.83 -14.05
C HIS A 392 14.86 15.43 -13.16
N ALA A 393 15.19 14.87 -11.99
CA ALA A 393 14.24 14.60 -10.92
C ALA A 393 13.88 15.91 -10.19
N PRO A 394 12.60 16.29 -10.02
CA PRO A 394 12.23 17.40 -9.16
C PRO A 394 12.39 17.02 -7.68
N GLY A 395 13.31 17.69 -6.98
CA GLY A 395 13.37 17.60 -5.52
C GLY A 395 14.73 17.44 -4.86
N ALA A 396 15.81 18.04 -5.36
CA ALA A 396 17.02 18.24 -4.57
C ALA A 396 17.08 19.68 -4.06
N LEU A 397 16.86 19.87 -2.76
CA LEU A 397 17.08 21.13 -2.06
C LEU A 397 18.54 21.59 -2.24
N PRO A 398 18.82 22.88 -2.53
CA PRO A 398 20.16 23.39 -2.60
C PRO A 398 20.70 23.62 -1.17
N GLY A 399 21.73 22.90 -0.80
CA GLY A 399 22.40 23.10 0.49
C GLY A 399 23.75 22.40 0.54
N ALA A 400 24.76 23.14 0.25
CA ALA A 400 26.13 23.16 0.75
C ALA A 400 27.18 23.21 -0.36
N ALA A 401 27.50 24.44 -0.74
CA ALA A 401 28.77 24.78 -1.34
C ALA A 401 29.87 24.71 -0.28
N ALA A 402 30.98 24.05 -0.57
CA ALA A 402 32.32 24.53 -0.15
C ALA A 402 33.42 23.75 -0.81
N GLY A 403 34.27 24.46 -1.55
CA GLY A 403 35.71 24.36 -1.41
C GLY A 403 36.46 23.58 -2.51
N GLN A 404 36.82 24.28 -3.57
CA GLN A 404 38.22 24.50 -4.01
C GLN A 404 39.17 23.28 -3.98
N THR A 405 39.89 22.96 -5.02
CA THR A 405 40.95 23.72 -5.70
C THR A 405 41.40 23.02 -6.99
N ALA A 406 41.82 23.85 -7.91
CA ALA A 406 42.57 23.61 -9.12
C ALA A 406 43.79 22.67 -8.95
N ASP A 407 44.19 21.92 -9.98
CA ASP A 407 45.37 22.28 -10.76
C ASP A 407 45.64 21.27 -11.94
N THR A 408 45.74 21.81 -13.06
CA THR A 408 46.76 21.77 -14.13
C THR A 408 47.20 20.43 -14.75
N ALA A 409 47.15 20.47 -16.07
CA ALA A 409 48.14 20.13 -17.08
C ALA A 409 48.00 18.79 -17.83
N ALA A 410 47.59 18.90 -19.06
CA ALA A 410 48.34 18.65 -20.30
C ALA A 410 48.82 17.21 -20.59
N GLY A 411 48.40 16.72 -21.78
CA GLY A 411 49.11 15.62 -22.47
C GLY A 411 48.28 14.92 -23.53
N ARG A 412 48.11 15.55 -24.63
CA ARG A 412 48.15 15.15 -26.06
C ARG A 412 48.68 13.72 -26.30
N ALA A 413 47.93 12.88 -27.04
CA ALA A 413 48.32 12.26 -28.30
C ALA A 413 47.32 11.18 -28.74
N GLU A 414 46.64 11.41 -29.85
CA GLU A 414 46.32 10.37 -30.83
C GLU A 414 47.58 9.91 -31.55
N PRO A 415 47.63 8.78 -32.24
CA PRO A 415 46.84 8.47 -33.41
C PRO A 415 46.46 6.98 -33.65
N GLU A 416 45.48 6.78 -34.50
CA GLU A 416 45.21 5.61 -35.35
C GLU A 416 46.37 5.35 -36.35
N PRO A 417 46.29 4.33 -37.26
CA PRO A 417 45.50 3.12 -37.43
C PRO A 417 46.28 1.90 -37.98
N SER A 418 45.56 0.95 -38.56
CA SER A 418 45.96 -0.17 -39.44
C SER A 418 46.12 -1.52 -38.74
N GLY A 419 45.62 -2.63 -39.15
CA GLY A 419 45.14 -3.09 -40.44
C GLY A 419 45.49 -4.59 -40.55
N ARG A 420 44.60 -5.34 -41.14
CA ARG A 420 44.82 -6.59 -41.87
C ARG A 420 44.95 -7.96 -41.19
N ASP A 421 44.05 -8.78 -41.67
CA ASP A 421 44.19 -10.12 -42.29
C ASP A 421 44.29 -11.34 -41.36
N ALA A 422 43.31 -12.18 -41.42
CA ALA A 422 42.98 -13.28 -42.32
C ALA A 422 43.07 -14.67 -41.69
N GLN A 423 41.98 -15.43 -41.89
CA GLN A 423 41.96 -16.87 -42.20
C GLN A 423 42.35 -17.96 -41.18
N GLY A 424 41.43 -18.93 -41.10
CA GLY A 424 41.64 -20.30 -40.62
C GLY A 424 40.39 -20.82 -39.88
N ALA A 425 39.44 -21.37 -40.41
CA ALA A 425 38.98 -22.66 -40.95
C ALA A 425 39.39 -23.92 -40.15
N GLN A 426 38.39 -24.78 -39.98
CA GLN A 426 38.48 -26.21 -39.60
C GLN A 426 38.47 -26.48 -38.08
N ASP A 427 37.71 -27.40 -37.49
CA ASP A 427 37.03 -28.62 -37.91
C ASP A 427 36.01 -29.02 -36.84
N LEU A 428 34.89 -29.61 -37.27
CA LEU A 428 34.01 -30.48 -36.48
C LEU A 428 34.64 -31.88 -36.32
N PRO A 429 34.31 -32.68 -35.32
CA PRO A 429 33.46 -33.85 -35.65
C PRO A 429 32.36 -34.20 -34.65
N ASP A 430 31.28 -34.63 -35.26
CA ASP A 430 30.41 -35.79 -35.04
C ASP A 430 30.11 -36.34 -33.64
N GLY A 431 28.76 -36.55 -33.43
CA GLY A 431 28.14 -37.26 -32.35
C GLY A 431 28.47 -38.77 -32.28
N PRO A 432 27.80 -39.61 -31.55
CA PRO A 432 26.34 -39.85 -31.58
C PRO A 432 25.65 -40.29 -30.25
N GLY A 433 24.36 -40.47 -30.26
CA GLY A 433 23.71 -41.41 -29.33
C GLY A 433 22.40 -40.97 -28.67
N ARG A 434 21.27 -41.13 -29.31
CA ARG A 434 20.02 -41.54 -28.66
C ARG A 434 20.05 -43.06 -28.38
N PRO A 435 19.47 -43.57 -27.27
CA PRO A 435 18.09 -44.03 -27.19
C PRO A 435 17.50 -43.74 -25.77
N GLY A 436 16.26 -43.81 -25.45
CA GLY A 436 15.15 -44.60 -25.77
C GLY A 436 14.03 -44.28 -24.78
N ALA A 437 12.82 -44.28 -25.24
CA ALA A 437 11.59 -44.15 -24.48
C ALA A 437 11.37 -45.38 -23.57
N ALA A 438 11.00 -45.12 -22.30
CA ALA A 438 10.16 -46.01 -21.47
C ALA A 438 10.01 -45.38 -20.08
N GLY A 439 8.78 -45.15 -19.60
CA GLY A 439 8.51 -44.74 -18.22
C GLY A 439 7.43 -43.66 -18.07
N ALA A 440 6.33 -43.84 -18.77
CA ALA A 440 5.12 -43.09 -18.49
C ALA A 440 3.93 -44.05 -18.42
N GLN A 441 3.80 -44.73 -17.30
CA GLN A 441 2.61 -45.47 -16.90
C GLN A 441 2.86 -45.98 -15.47
N GLU A 442 2.46 -45.17 -14.50
CA GLU A 442 2.17 -45.58 -13.12
C GLU A 442 2.01 -44.32 -12.28
N ALA A 443 0.85 -43.71 -12.37
CA ALA A 443 0.29 -42.79 -11.37
C ALA A 443 -1.14 -42.37 -11.78
N GLN A 444 -1.98 -43.38 -12.06
CA GLN A 444 -3.40 -43.15 -12.32
C GLN A 444 -4.21 -44.32 -11.79
N GLU A 445 -4.04 -44.66 -10.52
CA GLU A 445 -4.90 -45.58 -9.78
C GLU A 445 -4.73 -45.30 -8.28
N ALA A 446 -5.39 -44.26 -7.79
CA ALA A 446 -5.69 -44.13 -6.36
C ALA A 446 -6.60 -42.89 -6.12
N GLN A 447 -7.76 -42.88 -6.76
CA GLN A 447 -8.85 -41.95 -6.37
C GLN A 447 -10.21 -42.39 -6.91
N GLU A 448 -10.52 -43.64 -6.70
CA GLU A 448 -11.89 -44.13 -6.76
C GLU A 448 -12.10 -45.11 -5.61
N ALA A 449 -12.54 -44.58 -4.49
CA ALA A 449 -13.29 -45.31 -3.46
C ALA A 449 -13.67 -44.36 -2.31
N GLN A 450 -14.79 -43.74 -2.43
CA GLN A 450 -15.75 -43.47 -1.36
C GLN A 450 -16.96 -42.74 -1.95
N GLY A 451 -17.89 -43.55 -2.41
CA GLY A 451 -19.26 -43.17 -2.76
C GLY A 451 -20.14 -43.12 -1.49
N PRO A 452 -21.37 -42.68 -1.63
CA PRO A 452 -22.18 -42.09 -0.56
C PRO A 452 -23.05 -43.11 0.16
N GLN A 453 -23.16 -42.97 1.46
CA GLN A 453 -24.27 -43.48 2.28
C GLN A 453 -24.96 -42.21 2.81
N GLY A 454 -26.17 -41.94 2.58
CA GLY A 454 -27.41 -42.73 2.65
C GLY A 454 -28.13 -42.36 3.93
N ALA A 455 -29.37 -42.03 3.75
CA ALA A 455 -30.51 -42.11 4.68
C ALA A 455 -30.90 -40.74 5.28
N GLU A 456 -32.02 -40.35 5.02
CA GLU A 456 -33.44 -40.62 5.38
C GLU A 456 -34.04 -39.42 6.08
N HIS A 457 -35.07 -38.87 5.44
CA HIS A 457 -36.41 -38.64 5.90
C HIS A 457 -36.60 -38.14 7.33
N GLU A 458 -37.12 -36.91 7.41
CA GLU A 458 -38.37 -36.66 8.13
C GLU A 458 -38.92 -35.25 7.86
N GLU A 459 -39.92 -35.17 7.04
CA GLU A 459 -41.00 -34.18 7.16
C GLU A 459 -41.99 -34.73 8.19
N PRO A 460 -42.61 -33.96 9.07
CA PRO A 460 -44.00 -33.73 8.80
C PRO A 460 -44.59 -32.35 9.24
N ALA A 461 -45.63 -32.01 8.46
CA ALA A 461 -46.97 -31.50 8.85
C ALA A 461 -47.15 -30.03 9.26
N ARG A 462 -47.74 -29.30 8.37
CA ARG A 462 -49.01 -28.55 8.41
C ARG A 462 -49.71 -28.34 9.79
N ALA A 463 -49.96 -27.04 10.08
CA ALA A 463 -51.22 -26.49 10.58
C ALA A 463 -51.15 -24.96 10.49
N SER A 464 -51.82 -24.22 9.67
CA SER A 464 -53.25 -23.92 9.54
C SER A 464 -53.77 -22.90 10.60
N ALA A 465 -54.29 -21.82 10.04
CA ALA A 465 -55.30 -20.89 10.58
C ALA A 465 -54.77 -19.79 11.57
N ALA A 466 -55.18 -18.54 11.60
CA ALA A 466 -56.22 -17.81 10.91
C ALA A 466 -56.07 -16.32 11.33
N THR A 467 -56.47 -15.43 10.43
CA THR A 467 -57.37 -14.28 10.64
C THR A 467 -57.03 -13.21 11.69
N GLY A 468 -56.97 -11.98 11.21
CA GLY A 468 -57.23 -10.82 12.04
C GLY A 468 -56.66 -9.49 11.53
N GLN A 469 -57.23 -8.93 10.48
CA GLN A 469 -57.37 -7.48 10.36
C GLN A 469 -58.39 -6.99 11.37
N PRO A 470 -58.27 -5.77 11.87
CA PRO A 470 -59.14 -4.70 11.36
C PRO A 470 -58.45 -3.31 11.21
N GLU A 471 -58.85 -2.63 10.19
CA GLU A 471 -59.01 -1.19 9.99
C GLU A 471 -60.26 -0.68 10.74
N PRO A 472 -60.60 0.64 10.66
CA PRO A 472 -59.99 1.92 11.04
C PRO A 472 -60.96 2.76 11.98
N ALA A 473 -60.46 3.88 12.53
CA ALA A 473 -61.33 4.99 12.99
C ALA A 473 -60.53 6.30 12.98
N ARG A 474 -60.79 7.23 12.19
CA ARG A 474 -61.70 8.37 11.99
C ARG A 474 -61.83 9.32 13.19
N ALA A 475 -61.46 10.57 12.85
CA ALA A 475 -62.12 11.87 13.20
C ALA A 475 -61.78 12.46 14.56
N ALA A 476 -61.40 13.70 14.72
CA ALA A 476 -62.01 15.00 14.52
C ALA A 476 -61.08 15.97 15.26
N ASP A 477 -60.76 17.09 14.77
CA ASP A 477 -61.45 18.37 14.52
C ASP A 477 -61.09 19.45 15.54
N ALA A 478 -61.00 20.67 15.03
CA ALA A 478 -61.00 21.98 15.67
C ALA A 478 -59.67 22.44 16.35
N GLY A 479 -59.17 23.58 16.09
CA GLY A 479 -59.58 24.87 15.70
C GLY A 479 -58.45 25.86 15.84
N GLU A 480 -58.45 26.83 14.96
CA GLU A 480 -58.27 28.26 15.08
C GLU A 480 -57.43 28.78 16.25
N ASP A 481 -56.50 29.65 16.07
CA ASP A 481 -56.64 31.08 15.82
C ASP A 481 -55.30 31.83 15.77
N GLN A 482 -55.16 32.65 14.79
CA GLN A 482 -54.74 34.06 14.71
C GLN A 482 -53.45 34.56 15.38
N GLN A 483 -52.78 35.20 14.50
CA GLN A 483 -52.37 36.62 14.54
C GLN A 483 -50.93 36.98 15.01
N GLN A 484 -50.25 37.43 14.05
CA GLN A 484 -49.80 38.84 13.79
C GLN A 484 -48.45 39.31 14.40
N ARG A 485 -47.64 39.76 13.42
CA ARG A 485 -46.83 40.98 13.43
C ARG A 485 -45.51 40.95 14.23
N LYS A 486 -44.41 41.28 13.69
CA LYS A 486 -43.86 42.46 13.01
C LYS A 486 -42.39 42.26 12.76
N GLN A 487 -41.94 42.57 11.59
CA GLN A 487 -40.63 43.21 11.30
C GLN A 487 -40.67 44.66 11.84
N PRO A 488 -39.60 45.46 11.88
CA PRO A 488 -38.23 45.34 11.33
C PRO A 488 -37.14 45.92 12.28
N THR A 489 -35.95 45.70 12.07
CA THR A 489 -34.89 46.63 11.60
C THR A 489 -33.65 45.88 11.25
#